data_405a8d4fe52ced8f9c3fc9a07a0a1feb
#
_entry.id   405a8d4fe52ced8f9c3fc9a07a0a1feb
#
_cell.length_a   1.000
_cell.length_b   1.000
_cell.length_c   1.000
_cell.angle_alpha   90.00
_cell.angle_beta   90.00
_cell.angle_gamma   90.00
#
_symmetry.space_group_name_H-M   'P 1'
#
loop_
_entity.id
_entity.type
_entity.pdbx_description
1 polymer ?
#
loop_
_entity_poly.entity_id
_entity_poly.type
_entity_poly.pdbx_seq_one_letter_code
_entity_poly.pdbx_strand_id
1 'polypeptide(L)'
;MENINVSPNKEREKSFAKIANERVGKTVMQKCGELASIVEYVNAKDITIQFKTTGEVVKTTYGAFVRGEVKSHFSATVYGVGVKGVESTKDENGKTIDSYKCWCSMLKRCHSSKFQEKKPTYKGCSVCDSWLYYSNFKKWYNENYYEIDNKTSHLDKDILIKGNKVYSPDTCMFVPNFINKLFIKSQNTRGELPIGVCYYKASKKYQAQLSMYKDGKSTQKNLGYYNTPNEAFEVYKRAKEEYIKEVADEYKDIIPVELYKAMYEYEVNIND
;
A
#
# COMPACT_ATOMS: atom_id res chain seq x y z
N MET A 1 -66.03 -36.38 -19.93
CA MET A 1 -65.13 -35.59 -19.14
C MET A 1 -63.71 -36.20 -19.35
N GLU A 2 -62.94 -35.56 -20.24
CA GLU A 2 -61.56 -36.04 -20.50
C GLU A 2 -60.65 -35.55 -19.37
N ASN A 3 -60.13 -36.49 -18.58
CA ASN A 3 -59.06 -36.22 -17.64
C ASN A 3 -57.77 -35.99 -18.43
N ILE A 4 -57.40 -34.70 -18.60
CA ILE A 4 -56.12 -34.31 -19.17
C ILE A 4 -55.03 -34.66 -18.12
N ASN A 5 -54.43 -35.83 -18.27
CA ASN A 5 -53.30 -36.27 -17.44
C ASN A 5 -52.06 -35.42 -17.83
N VAL A 6 -51.88 -34.26 -17.19
CA VAL A 6 -50.69 -33.44 -17.39
C VAL A 6 -49.49 -34.19 -16.83
N SER A 7 -48.51 -34.51 -17.67
CA SER A 7 -47.27 -35.20 -17.27
C SER A 7 -46.61 -34.47 -16.10
N PRO A 8 -46.14 -35.21 -15.05
CA PRO A 8 -45.48 -34.60 -13.88
C PRO A 8 -44.30 -33.68 -14.22
N ASN A 9 -43.70 -33.87 -15.39
CA ASN A 9 -42.62 -33.00 -15.89
C ASN A 9 -43.12 -31.61 -16.29
N LYS A 10 -44.30 -31.48 -16.92
CA LYS A 10 -44.89 -30.20 -17.32
C LYS A 10 -45.34 -29.37 -16.12
N GLU A 11 -45.78 -29.99 -15.05
CA GLU A 11 -46.11 -29.25 -13.79
C GLU A 11 -44.87 -28.73 -13.07
N ARG A 12 -43.79 -29.50 -13.04
CA ARG A 12 -42.50 -29.08 -12.54
C ARG A 12 -41.93 -27.89 -13.33
N GLU A 13 -41.95 -27.96 -14.66
CA GLU A 13 -41.48 -26.84 -15.53
C GLU A 13 -42.28 -25.56 -15.30
N LYS A 14 -43.63 -25.66 -15.17
CA LYS A 14 -44.47 -24.50 -14.83
C LYS A 14 -44.16 -23.94 -13.47
N SER A 15 -43.89 -24.78 -12.48
CA SER A 15 -43.50 -24.36 -11.13
C SER A 15 -42.15 -23.66 -11.13
N PHE A 16 -41.14 -24.15 -11.86
CA PHE A 16 -39.83 -23.51 -12.01
C PHE A 16 -39.95 -22.17 -12.74
N ALA A 17 -40.71 -22.07 -13.83
CA ALA A 17 -40.92 -20.84 -14.56
C ALA A 17 -41.58 -19.75 -13.68
N LYS A 18 -42.54 -20.14 -12.84
CA LYS A 18 -43.16 -19.24 -11.88
C LYS A 18 -42.16 -18.69 -10.87
N ILE A 19 -41.34 -19.56 -10.28
CA ILE A 19 -40.30 -19.19 -9.31
C ILE A 19 -39.24 -18.26 -9.96
N ALA A 20 -38.84 -18.56 -11.20
CA ALA A 20 -37.90 -17.74 -11.94
C ALA A 20 -38.45 -16.31 -12.15
N ASN A 21 -39.69 -16.20 -12.62
CA ASN A 21 -40.34 -14.92 -12.85
C ASN A 21 -40.53 -14.10 -11.57
N GLU A 22 -40.75 -14.74 -10.42
CA GLU A 22 -40.87 -14.06 -9.13
C GLU A 22 -39.50 -13.57 -8.59
N ARG A 23 -38.41 -14.18 -9.02
CA ARG A 23 -37.07 -13.89 -8.50
C ARG A 23 -36.23 -13.00 -9.38
N VAL A 24 -36.37 -13.06 -10.70
CA VAL A 24 -35.70 -12.14 -11.64
C VAL A 24 -36.15 -10.71 -11.33
N GLY A 25 -35.21 -9.79 -11.33
CA GLY A 25 -35.41 -8.39 -10.95
C GLY A 25 -35.35 -8.12 -9.44
N LYS A 26 -35.36 -9.14 -8.57
CA LYS A 26 -35.18 -8.94 -7.13
C LYS A 26 -33.84 -8.27 -6.85
N THR A 27 -33.84 -7.27 -5.99
CA THR A 27 -32.65 -6.51 -5.60
C THR A 27 -32.29 -6.73 -4.14
N VAL A 28 -31.00 -6.83 -3.84
CA VAL A 28 -30.47 -6.95 -2.47
C VAL A 28 -29.19 -6.15 -2.35
N MET A 29 -29.08 -5.38 -1.26
CA MET A 29 -27.84 -4.71 -0.89
C MET A 29 -26.82 -5.75 -0.44
N GLN A 30 -25.67 -5.79 -1.09
CA GLN A 30 -24.60 -6.70 -0.77
C GLN A 30 -23.66 -6.10 0.30
N LYS A 31 -22.98 -6.95 1.07
CA LYS A 31 -22.04 -6.51 2.13
C LYS A 31 -20.84 -5.71 1.59
N CYS A 32 -20.57 -5.76 0.28
CA CYS A 32 -19.59 -4.88 -0.37
C CYS A 32 -20.07 -3.43 -0.58
N GLY A 33 -21.30 -3.10 -0.16
CA GLY A 33 -21.86 -1.75 -0.28
C GLY A 33 -22.57 -1.46 -1.59
N GLU A 34 -22.75 -2.46 -2.47
CA GLU A 34 -23.44 -2.30 -3.75
C GLU A 34 -24.77 -3.03 -3.80
N LEU A 35 -25.73 -2.41 -4.48
CA LEU A 35 -27.02 -3.03 -4.80
C LEU A 35 -26.84 -3.95 -6.00
N ALA A 36 -27.28 -5.21 -5.89
CA ALA A 36 -27.28 -6.17 -6.99
C ALA A 36 -28.70 -6.66 -7.30
N SER A 37 -28.97 -7.00 -8.56
CA SER A 37 -30.25 -7.56 -9.02
C SER A 37 -30.06 -8.91 -9.70
N ILE A 38 -31.01 -9.82 -9.54
CA ILE A 38 -31.03 -11.08 -10.30
C ILE A 38 -31.42 -10.75 -11.75
N VAL A 39 -30.55 -11.09 -12.69
CA VAL A 39 -30.81 -10.94 -14.13
C VAL A 39 -31.18 -12.27 -14.79
N GLU A 40 -30.78 -13.39 -14.17
CA GLU A 40 -31.13 -14.74 -14.63
C GLU A 40 -31.29 -15.67 -13.43
N TYR A 41 -32.28 -16.53 -13.47
CA TYR A 41 -32.56 -17.53 -12.45
C TYR A 41 -32.76 -18.92 -13.10
N VAL A 42 -31.78 -19.80 -12.98
CA VAL A 42 -31.88 -21.19 -13.44
C VAL A 42 -32.43 -22.06 -12.30
N ASN A 43 -31.84 -21.99 -11.12
CA ASN A 43 -32.28 -22.68 -9.90
C ASN A 43 -31.62 -22.00 -8.66
N ALA A 44 -31.92 -22.50 -7.46
CA ALA A 44 -31.37 -21.91 -6.23
C ALA A 44 -29.84 -22.00 -6.10
N LYS A 45 -29.17 -22.87 -6.85
CA LYS A 45 -27.70 -23.02 -6.86
C LYS A 45 -27.04 -22.31 -8.04
N ASP A 46 -27.83 -21.87 -9.02
CA ASP A 46 -27.35 -21.21 -10.24
C ASP A 46 -28.25 -20.01 -10.58
N ILE A 47 -27.79 -18.83 -10.20
CA ILE A 47 -28.39 -17.55 -10.57
C ILE A 47 -27.29 -16.62 -11.10
N THR A 48 -27.67 -15.70 -11.98
CA THR A 48 -26.81 -14.62 -12.46
C THR A 48 -27.33 -13.31 -11.89
N ILE A 49 -26.45 -12.55 -11.25
CA ILE A 49 -26.77 -11.23 -10.72
C ILE A 49 -25.93 -10.15 -11.41
N GLN A 50 -26.45 -8.94 -11.42
CA GLN A 50 -25.74 -7.75 -11.90
C GLN A 50 -25.69 -6.69 -10.81
N PHE A 51 -24.50 -6.19 -10.52
CA PHE A 51 -24.28 -5.06 -9.64
C PHE A 51 -24.67 -3.75 -10.32
N LYS A 52 -25.39 -2.89 -9.60
CA LYS A 52 -25.98 -1.67 -10.20
C LYS A 52 -24.96 -0.57 -10.47
N THR A 53 -23.96 -0.41 -9.59
CA THR A 53 -22.94 0.65 -9.71
C THR A 53 -21.82 0.24 -10.67
N THR A 54 -21.28 -0.96 -10.49
CA THR A 54 -20.14 -1.45 -11.28
C THR A 54 -20.56 -2.09 -12.60
N GLY A 55 -21.82 -2.49 -12.73
CA GLY A 55 -22.32 -3.22 -13.90
C GLY A 55 -21.83 -4.67 -13.97
N GLU A 56 -21.03 -5.13 -13.01
CA GLU A 56 -20.45 -6.48 -13.01
C GLU A 56 -21.53 -7.54 -12.94
N VAL A 57 -21.37 -8.58 -13.78
CA VAL A 57 -22.25 -9.74 -13.81
C VAL A 57 -21.54 -10.92 -13.17
N VAL A 58 -22.18 -11.54 -12.16
CA VAL A 58 -21.59 -12.63 -11.36
C VAL A 58 -22.56 -13.79 -11.24
N LYS A 59 -22.09 -15.02 -11.48
CA LYS A 59 -22.83 -16.25 -11.16
C LYS A 59 -22.66 -16.59 -9.68
N THR A 60 -23.79 -16.96 -9.03
CA THR A 60 -23.80 -17.24 -7.59
C THR A 60 -25.01 -18.11 -7.21
N THR A 61 -25.20 -18.37 -5.92
CA THR A 61 -26.38 -19.04 -5.39
C THR A 61 -27.41 -18.03 -4.87
N TYR A 62 -28.68 -18.39 -4.95
CA TYR A 62 -29.77 -17.57 -4.40
C TYR A 62 -29.58 -17.28 -2.90
N GLY A 63 -29.11 -18.30 -2.15
CA GLY A 63 -28.83 -18.13 -0.72
C GLY A 63 -27.75 -17.08 -0.44
N ALA A 64 -26.61 -17.12 -1.16
CA ALA A 64 -25.55 -16.13 -1.01
C ALA A 64 -26.02 -14.72 -1.38
N PHE A 65 -26.80 -14.60 -2.45
CA PHE A 65 -27.37 -13.33 -2.89
C PHE A 65 -28.31 -12.72 -1.82
N VAL A 66 -29.25 -13.51 -1.28
CA VAL A 66 -30.20 -13.02 -0.28
C VAL A 66 -29.53 -12.61 1.04
N ARG A 67 -28.44 -13.30 1.43
CA ARG A 67 -27.64 -12.94 2.63
C ARG A 67 -26.69 -11.77 2.37
N GLY A 68 -26.64 -11.22 1.16
CA GLY A 68 -25.77 -10.10 0.80
C GLY A 68 -24.28 -10.48 0.78
N GLU A 69 -23.93 -11.74 0.50
CA GLU A 69 -22.57 -12.26 0.61
C GLU A 69 -21.79 -12.24 -0.71
N VAL A 70 -22.42 -11.84 -1.80
CA VAL A 70 -21.77 -11.75 -3.10
C VAL A 70 -20.94 -10.46 -3.16
N LYS A 71 -19.71 -10.57 -3.64
CA LYS A 71 -18.79 -9.41 -3.74
C LYS A 71 -18.56 -9.06 -5.21
N SER A 72 -18.58 -7.78 -5.52
CA SER A 72 -18.07 -7.29 -6.78
C SER A 72 -16.55 -7.16 -6.72
N HIS A 73 -15.87 -7.55 -7.80
CA HIS A 73 -14.43 -7.34 -7.95
C HIS A 73 -14.07 -5.86 -8.11
N PHE A 74 -15.03 -5.06 -8.58
CA PHE A 74 -14.84 -3.65 -8.87
C PHE A 74 -15.34 -2.71 -7.77
N SER A 75 -15.85 -3.26 -6.66
CA SER A 75 -16.20 -2.45 -5.49
C SER A 75 -14.96 -1.97 -4.75
N ALA A 76 -15.01 -0.74 -4.24
CA ALA A 76 -13.96 -0.10 -3.44
C ALA A 76 -13.93 -0.66 -2.01
N THR A 77 -13.48 -1.90 -1.83
CA THR A 77 -13.54 -2.63 -0.55
C THR A 77 -12.27 -2.56 0.29
N VAL A 78 -11.11 -2.24 -0.32
CA VAL A 78 -9.84 -2.20 0.40
C VAL A 78 -9.65 -0.81 1.02
N TYR A 79 -9.73 -0.73 2.33
CA TYR A 79 -9.76 0.51 3.12
C TYR A 79 -10.84 1.52 2.67
N GLY A 80 -11.94 1.03 2.08
CA GLY A 80 -13.07 1.85 1.62
C GLY A 80 -12.85 2.58 0.30
N VAL A 81 -11.68 2.47 -0.32
CA VAL A 81 -11.32 3.21 -1.55
C VAL A 81 -10.67 2.34 -2.62
N GLY A 82 -9.98 1.28 -2.23
CA GLY A 82 -9.20 0.46 -3.15
C GLY A 82 -10.05 -0.59 -3.86
N VAL A 83 -9.94 -0.65 -5.17
CA VAL A 83 -10.57 -1.62 -6.06
C VAL A 83 -9.58 -2.71 -6.41
N LYS A 84 -9.85 -3.95 -5.95
CA LYS A 84 -8.97 -5.10 -6.20
C LYS A 84 -8.98 -5.51 -7.69
N GLY A 85 -10.14 -5.47 -8.33
CA GLY A 85 -10.32 -6.00 -9.68
C GLY A 85 -10.28 -7.53 -9.72
N VAL A 86 -10.07 -8.06 -10.91
CA VAL A 86 -9.99 -9.50 -11.18
C VAL A 86 -8.58 -10.09 -11.01
N GLU A 87 -7.61 -9.23 -10.72
CA GLU A 87 -6.21 -9.62 -10.57
C GLU A 87 -5.99 -10.66 -9.46
N SER A 88 -5.12 -11.64 -9.74
CA SER A 88 -4.68 -12.55 -8.68
C SER A 88 -3.88 -11.79 -7.63
N THR A 89 -4.20 -12.05 -6.37
CA THR A 89 -3.49 -11.51 -5.20
C THR A 89 -2.63 -12.56 -4.51
N LYS A 90 -2.61 -13.78 -5.07
CA LYS A 90 -1.84 -14.92 -4.56
C LYS A 90 -1.00 -15.53 -5.66
N ASP A 91 0.14 -16.07 -5.27
CA ASP A 91 1.00 -16.89 -6.12
C ASP A 91 0.46 -18.32 -6.27
N GLU A 92 1.15 -19.16 -7.01
CA GLU A 92 0.85 -20.57 -7.24
C GLU A 92 0.80 -21.42 -5.95
N ASN A 93 1.50 -21.00 -4.90
CA ASN A 93 1.54 -21.64 -3.58
C ASN A 93 0.47 -21.10 -2.63
N GLY A 94 -0.42 -20.18 -3.10
CA GLY A 94 -1.46 -19.56 -2.29
C GLY A 94 -0.96 -18.45 -1.36
N LYS A 95 0.32 -18.07 -1.44
CA LYS A 95 0.90 -16.96 -0.66
C LYS A 95 0.53 -15.62 -1.30
N THR A 96 0.20 -14.65 -0.47
CA THR A 96 -0.10 -13.28 -0.96
C THR A 96 1.13 -12.67 -1.61
N ILE A 97 0.98 -12.18 -2.86
CA ILE A 97 2.07 -11.58 -3.63
C ILE A 97 2.47 -10.21 -3.08
N ASP A 98 3.75 -9.84 -3.26
CA ASP A 98 4.31 -8.67 -2.60
C ASP A 98 3.80 -7.35 -3.16
N SER A 99 3.48 -7.27 -4.46
CA SER A 99 2.81 -6.10 -5.03
C SER A 99 1.46 -5.81 -4.37
N TYR A 100 0.66 -6.84 -4.05
CA TYR A 100 -0.61 -6.66 -3.36
C TYR A 100 -0.44 -6.23 -1.90
N LYS A 101 0.54 -6.80 -1.19
CA LYS A 101 0.90 -6.37 0.17
C LYS A 101 1.34 -4.91 0.20
N CYS A 102 2.17 -4.51 -0.77
CA CYS A 102 2.66 -3.14 -0.93
C CYS A 102 1.50 -2.18 -1.16
N TRP A 103 0.59 -2.50 -2.09
CA TRP A 103 -0.60 -1.71 -2.39
C TRP A 103 -1.53 -1.57 -1.19
N CYS A 104 -1.84 -2.65 -0.50
CA CYS A 104 -2.65 -2.61 0.73
C CYS A 104 -1.97 -1.77 1.83
N SER A 105 -0.64 -1.86 1.96
CA SER A 105 0.12 -1.07 2.94
C SER A 105 0.07 0.42 2.61
N MET A 106 0.17 0.81 1.34
CA MET A 106 0.02 2.18 0.87
C MET A 106 -1.38 2.73 1.20
N LEU A 107 -2.45 2.02 0.83
CA LEU A 107 -3.83 2.40 1.14
C LEU A 107 -4.07 2.51 2.65
N LYS A 108 -3.53 1.56 3.44
CA LYS A 108 -3.60 1.59 4.90
C LYS A 108 -3.01 2.87 5.48
N ARG A 109 -1.84 3.30 4.97
CA ARG A 109 -1.18 4.54 5.43
C ARG A 109 -2.04 5.77 5.18
N CYS A 110 -2.74 5.82 4.03
CA CYS A 110 -3.53 6.98 3.62
C CYS A 110 -4.97 6.98 4.18
N HIS A 111 -5.59 5.82 4.37
CA HIS A 111 -7.03 5.72 4.64
C HIS A 111 -7.41 5.04 5.97
N SER A 112 -6.44 4.57 6.78
CA SER A 112 -6.73 3.98 8.08
C SER A 112 -6.48 4.97 9.22
N SER A 113 -7.54 5.55 9.80
CA SER A 113 -7.45 6.43 10.98
C SER A 113 -6.71 5.77 12.15
N LYS A 114 -7.04 4.51 12.47
CA LYS A 114 -6.37 3.72 13.50
C LYS A 114 -4.86 3.56 13.25
N PHE A 115 -4.43 3.49 11.99
CA PHE A 115 -3.00 3.43 11.66
C PHE A 115 -2.35 4.81 11.80
N GLN A 116 -3.03 5.87 11.35
CA GLN A 116 -2.54 7.26 11.42
C GLN A 116 -2.47 7.79 12.86
N GLU A 117 -3.30 7.30 13.78
CA GLU A 117 -3.16 7.57 15.22
C GLU A 117 -1.82 7.07 15.77
N LYS A 118 -1.41 5.85 15.35
CA LYS A 118 -0.12 5.25 15.76
C LYS A 118 1.08 5.81 15.00
N LYS A 119 0.86 6.32 13.79
CA LYS A 119 1.89 6.83 12.88
C LYS A 119 1.43 8.18 12.29
N PRO A 120 1.49 9.27 13.08
CA PRO A 120 0.97 10.59 12.68
C PRO A 120 1.61 11.19 11.42
N THR A 121 2.82 10.75 11.07
CA THR A 121 3.53 11.19 9.87
C THR A 121 2.77 10.92 8.57
N TYR A 122 1.83 9.94 8.59
CA TYR A 122 0.97 9.63 7.44
C TYR A 122 -0.34 10.43 7.39
N LYS A 123 -0.62 11.27 8.38
CA LYS A 123 -1.79 12.18 8.31
C LYS A 123 -1.65 13.12 7.11
N GLY A 124 -2.75 13.25 6.35
CA GLY A 124 -2.80 14.04 5.12
C GLY A 124 -2.11 13.40 3.91
N CYS A 125 -1.65 12.14 4.00
CA CYS A 125 -1.23 11.40 2.83
C CYS A 125 -2.43 10.95 2.00
N SER A 126 -2.29 10.98 0.68
CA SER A 126 -3.28 10.52 -0.31
C SER A 126 -2.65 9.62 -1.35
N VAL A 127 -3.50 8.98 -2.15
CA VAL A 127 -3.11 8.14 -3.27
C VAL A 127 -3.76 8.69 -4.53
N CYS A 128 -3.06 8.73 -5.66
CA CYS A 128 -3.63 9.17 -6.93
C CYS A 128 -4.74 8.20 -7.40
N ASP A 129 -5.70 8.70 -8.17
CA ASP A 129 -6.89 7.94 -8.57
C ASP A 129 -6.53 6.64 -9.32
N SER A 130 -5.50 6.68 -10.18
CA SER A 130 -5.07 5.50 -10.93
C SER A 130 -4.61 4.35 -10.04
N TRP A 131 -3.98 4.64 -8.90
CA TRP A 131 -3.49 3.64 -7.95
C TRP A 131 -4.55 3.18 -6.93
N LEU A 132 -5.75 3.73 -6.95
CA LEU A 132 -6.89 3.12 -6.27
C LEU A 132 -7.27 1.78 -6.90
N TYR A 133 -6.90 1.53 -8.16
CA TYR A 133 -7.07 0.26 -8.84
C TYR A 133 -5.79 -0.57 -8.75
N TYR A 134 -5.89 -1.76 -8.15
CA TYR A 134 -4.75 -2.65 -7.95
C TYR A 134 -4.04 -3.03 -9.26
N SER A 135 -4.79 -3.23 -10.35
CA SER A 135 -4.22 -3.56 -11.67
C SER A 135 -3.20 -2.51 -12.14
N ASN A 136 -3.52 -1.22 -11.97
CA ASN A 136 -2.63 -0.13 -12.37
C ASN A 136 -1.38 -0.07 -11.48
N PHE A 137 -1.56 -0.21 -10.15
CA PHE A 137 -0.44 -0.27 -9.22
C PHE A 137 0.45 -1.48 -9.48
N LYS A 138 -0.14 -2.67 -9.72
CA LYS A 138 0.59 -3.90 -10.03
C LYS A 138 1.44 -3.77 -11.28
N LYS A 139 0.91 -3.14 -12.34
CA LYS A 139 1.66 -2.87 -13.57
C LYS A 139 2.89 -2.02 -13.24
N TRP A 140 2.69 -0.87 -12.59
CA TRP A 140 3.78 0.01 -12.19
C TRP A 140 4.77 -0.68 -11.25
N TYR A 141 4.29 -1.47 -10.28
CA TYR A 141 5.13 -2.25 -9.38
C TYR A 141 6.09 -3.16 -10.15
N ASN A 142 5.58 -3.93 -11.11
CA ASN A 142 6.39 -4.88 -11.88
C ASN A 142 7.43 -4.20 -12.77
N GLU A 143 7.16 -2.98 -13.23
CA GLU A 143 8.07 -2.18 -14.04
C GLU A 143 9.17 -1.49 -13.23
N ASN A 144 8.92 -1.21 -11.94
CA ASN A 144 9.79 -0.35 -11.12
C ASN A 144 10.41 -1.05 -9.90
N TYR A 145 9.90 -2.23 -9.50
CA TYR A 145 10.44 -2.94 -8.34
C TYR A 145 11.76 -3.64 -8.66
N TYR A 146 12.72 -3.46 -7.77
CA TYR A 146 14.01 -4.13 -7.82
C TYR A 146 14.54 -4.45 -6.42
N GLU A 147 15.49 -5.38 -6.35
CA GLU A 147 16.20 -5.77 -5.13
C GLU A 147 17.71 -5.67 -5.36
N ILE A 148 18.45 -5.38 -4.32
CA ILE A 148 19.91 -5.38 -4.31
C ILE A 148 20.37 -6.42 -3.29
N ASP A 149 21.18 -7.40 -3.70
CA ASP A 149 21.73 -8.47 -2.84
C ASP A 149 20.64 -9.18 -2.01
N ASN A 150 19.50 -9.52 -2.64
CA ASN A 150 18.32 -10.10 -1.98
C ASN A 150 17.73 -9.23 -0.85
N LYS A 151 18.07 -7.94 -0.80
CA LYS A 151 17.48 -6.97 0.12
C LYS A 151 16.30 -6.27 -0.54
N THR A 152 15.14 -6.35 0.10
CA THR A 152 13.89 -5.78 -0.42
C THR A 152 13.93 -4.27 -0.52
N SER A 153 13.29 -3.73 -1.55
CA SER A 153 13.03 -2.30 -1.70
C SER A 153 11.67 -1.91 -1.12
N HIS A 154 11.58 -0.72 -0.56
CA HIS A 154 10.38 -0.16 0.01
C HIS A 154 9.84 0.97 -0.86
N LEU A 155 8.51 1.04 -1.01
CA LEU A 155 7.86 2.15 -1.68
C LEU A 155 8.04 3.42 -0.85
N ASP A 156 8.76 4.36 -1.39
CA ASP A 156 8.97 5.69 -0.83
C ASP A 156 8.27 6.76 -1.68
N LYS A 157 7.71 7.79 -1.05
CA LYS A 157 6.93 8.86 -1.69
C LYS A 157 7.57 10.25 -1.57
N ASP A 158 8.56 10.41 -0.69
CA ASP A 158 9.09 11.72 -0.33
C ASP A 158 10.61 11.84 -0.51
N ILE A 159 11.28 10.80 -1.01
CA ILE A 159 12.71 10.87 -1.34
C ILE A 159 12.97 11.73 -2.58
N LEU A 160 12.09 11.67 -3.60
CA LEU A 160 12.19 12.51 -4.80
C LEU A 160 11.76 13.96 -4.53
N ILE A 161 10.75 14.13 -3.69
CA ILE A 161 10.18 15.44 -3.36
C ILE A 161 10.00 15.51 -1.85
N LYS A 162 10.93 16.18 -1.17
CA LYS A 162 10.94 16.28 0.31
C LYS A 162 9.61 16.83 0.84
N GLY A 163 8.96 16.08 1.72
CA GLY A 163 7.68 16.44 2.33
C GLY A 163 6.44 16.10 1.49
N ASN A 164 6.59 15.45 0.35
CA ASN A 164 5.46 15.00 -0.45
C ASN A 164 4.51 14.09 0.35
N LYS A 165 3.21 14.25 0.11
CA LYS A 165 2.13 13.49 0.77
C LYS A 165 1.31 12.63 -0.20
N VAL A 166 1.60 12.67 -1.50
CA VAL A 166 0.84 11.97 -2.52
C VAL A 166 1.60 10.73 -2.98
N TYR A 167 0.96 9.57 -2.95
CA TYR A 167 1.46 8.36 -3.62
C TYR A 167 1.00 8.37 -5.08
N SER A 168 1.94 8.45 -6.01
CA SER A 168 1.69 8.41 -7.46
C SER A 168 2.90 7.86 -8.23
N PRO A 169 2.75 7.45 -9.50
CA PRO A 169 3.87 7.07 -10.35
C PRO A 169 4.98 8.14 -10.44
N ASP A 170 4.58 9.41 -10.39
CA ASP A 170 5.50 10.55 -10.60
C ASP A 170 6.27 10.94 -9.33
N THR A 171 5.77 10.56 -8.15
CA THR A 171 6.34 10.99 -6.87
C THR A 171 6.91 9.84 -6.06
N CYS A 172 6.64 8.59 -6.45
CA CYS A 172 7.08 7.42 -5.73
C CYS A 172 8.19 6.67 -6.48
N MET A 173 9.05 6.04 -5.70
CA MET A 173 10.00 5.06 -6.22
C MET A 173 10.24 3.95 -5.21
N PHE A 174 10.82 2.84 -5.66
CA PHE A 174 11.32 1.82 -4.77
C PHE A 174 12.73 2.17 -4.31
N VAL A 175 12.95 2.13 -3.00
CA VAL A 175 14.24 2.44 -2.37
C VAL A 175 14.67 1.23 -1.55
N PRO A 176 15.88 0.68 -1.77
CA PRO A 176 16.42 -0.40 -0.95
C PRO A 176 16.39 -0.03 0.53
N ASN A 177 15.98 -0.97 1.37
CA ASN A 177 15.74 -0.71 2.80
C ASN A 177 16.96 -0.08 3.51
N PHE A 178 18.18 -0.50 3.15
CA PHE A 178 19.41 0.06 3.75
C PHE A 178 19.64 1.52 3.33
N ILE A 179 19.32 1.90 2.09
CA ILE A 179 19.37 3.29 1.61
C ILE A 179 18.26 4.10 2.29
N ASN A 180 17.02 3.58 2.34
CA ASN A 180 15.90 4.27 2.98
C ASN A 180 16.19 4.59 4.47
N LYS A 181 16.95 3.75 5.16
CA LYS A 181 17.38 4.00 6.55
C LYS A 181 18.28 5.23 6.70
N LEU A 182 18.96 5.68 5.65
CA LEU A 182 19.79 6.88 5.69
C LEU A 182 18.95 8.15 5.91
N PHE A 183 17.66 8.13 5.51
CA PHE A 183 16.76 9.28 5.54
C PHE A 183 15.80 9.30 6.74
N ILE A 184 15.94 8.35 7.69
CA ILE A 184 15.10 8.29 8.90
C ILE A 184 15.46 9.43 9.85
N LYS A 185 14.47 10.24 10.23
CA LYS A 185 14.64 11.46 11.03
C LYS A 185 14.58 11.27 12.55
N SER A 186 14.15 10.14 13.07
CA SER A 186 14.12 9.73 14.50
C SER A 186 13.67 10.80 15.52
N GLN A 187 12.83 11.77 15.14
CA GLN A 187 12.42 12.91 15.99
C GLN A 187 11.84 12.47 17.35
N ASN A 188 11.06 11.37 17.35
CA ASN A 188 10.35 10.91 18.56
C ASN A 188 11.26 10.34 19.66
N THR A 189 12.54 10.11 19.38
CA THR A 189 13.45 9.42 20.31
C THR A 189 14.62 10.29 20.80
N ARG A 190 14.84 11.47 20.22
CA ARG A 190 16.01 12.29 20.49
C ARG A 190 15.79 13.52 21.38
N GLY A 191 14.52 13.84 21.76
CA GLY A 191 14.20 15.05 22.52
C GLY A 191 14.41 16.34 21.73
N GLU A 192 14.89 17.42 22.38
CA GLU A 192 15.04 18.76 21.81
C GLU A 192 16.35 18.99 21.05
N LEU A 193 17.30 18.03 21.11
CA LEU A 193 18.57 18.17 20.42
C LEU A 193 18.46 17.93 18.91
N PRO A 194 19.31 18.57 18.09
CA PRO A 194 19.39 18.31 16.66
C PRO A 194 19.68 16.84 16.34
N ILE A 195 19.33 16.42 15.12
CA ILE A 195 19.65 15.06 14.63
C ILE A 195 21.18 14.83 14.68
N GLY A 196 21.57 13.63 15.12
CA GLY A 196 22.99 13.25 15.24
C GLY A 196 23.75 13.85 16.41
N VAL A 197 23.06 14.61 17.30
CA VAL A 197 23.66 15.24 18.46
C VAL A 197 23.12 14.64 19.75
N CYS A 198 24.01 14.34 20.70
CA CYS A 198 23.63 13.96 22.06
C CYS A 198 24.47 14.70 23.10
N TYR A 199 23.90 14.92 24.30
CA TYR A 199 24.64 15.53 25.41
C TYR A 199 25.45 14.47 26.15
N TYR A 200 26.78 14.65 26.20
CA TYR A 200 27.68 13.75 26.88
C TYR A 200 28.01 14.27 28.27
N LYS A 201 27.40 13.68 29.29
CA LYS A 201 27.41 14.15 30.67
C LYS A 201 28.82 14.23 31.27
N ALA A 202 29.71 13.27 30.94
CA ALA A 202 31.04 13.19 31.53
C ALA A 202 31.92 14.38 31.21
N SER A 203 31.86 14.92 29.99
CA SER A 203 32.63 16.09 29.56
C SER A 203 31.80 17.37 29.57
N LYS A 204 30.49 17.31 29.87
CA LYS A 204 29.56 18.43 29.76
C LYS A 204 29.55 19.08 28.38
N LYS A 205 29.71 18.27 27.32
CA LYS A 205 29.76 18.68 25.91
C LYS A 205 28.71 18.01 25.05
N TYR A 206 28.50 18.50 23.85
CA TYR A 206 27.63 17.91 22.85
C TYR A 206 28.47 17.05 21.90
N GLN A 207 28.10 15.76 21.79
CA GLN A 207 28.76 14.81 20.92
C GLN A 207 28.01 14.72 19.59
N ALA A 208 28.72 14.84 18.48
CA ALA A 208 28.22 14.51 17.16
C ALA A 208 28.46 13.01 16.86
N GLN A 209 27.42 12.29 16.45
CA GLN A 209 27.45 10.86 16.15
C GLN A 209 26.80 10.55 14.82
N LEU A 210 27.47 9.75 13.97
CA LEU A 210 26.96 9.26 12.71
C LEU A 210 26.74 7.75 12.78
N SER A 211 25.51 7.31 12.53
CA SER A 211 25.21 5.88 12.32
C SER A 211 25.52 5.51 10.87
N MET A 212 26.43 4.60 10.68
CA MET A 212 26.80 4.03 9.39
C MET A 212 26.29 2.59 9.30
N TYR A 213 25.92 2.16 8.11
CA TYR A 213 25.44 0.81 7.85
C TYR A 213 26.33 0.16 6.80
N LYS A 214 27.11 -0.86 7.20
CA LYS A 214 27.97 -1.61 6.32
C LYS A 214 27.88 -3.10 6.65
N ASP A 215 27.85 -3.95 5.63
CA ASP A 215 27.81 -5.42 5.73
C ASP A 215 26.70 -5.96 6.67
N GLY A 216 25.50 -5.35 6.61
CA GLY A 216 24.38 -5.76 7.44
C GLY A 216 24.44 -5.27 8.90
N LYS A 217 25.51 -4.59 9.31
CA LYS A 217 25.72 -4.09 10.68
C LYS A 217 25.62 -2.58 10.75
N SER A 218 24.98 -2.08 11.80
CA SER A 218 24.99 -0.67 12.14
C SER A 218 26.15 -0.38 13.09
N THR A 219 26.99 0.57 12.73
CA THR A 219 28.09 1.08 13.56
C THR A 219 27.89 2.56 13.82
N GLN A 220 28.34 3.04 15.00
CA GLN A 220 28.30 4.45 15.31
C GLN A 220 29.71 5.05 15.27
N LYS A 221 29.89 6.09 14.48
CA LYS A 221 31.14 6.87 14.39
C LYS A 221 31.01 8.11 15.27
N ASN A 222 31.90 8.27 16.23
CA ASN A 222 32.03 9.51 16.99
C ASN A 222 32.76 10.56 16.14
N LEU A 223 32.13 11.71 15.95
CA LEU A 223 32.65 12.82 15.13
C LEU A 223 33.27 13.95 15.97
N GLY A 224 33.27 13.81 17.30
CA GLY A 224 33.85 14.78 18.22
C GLY A 224 32.87 15.33 19.26
N TYR A 225 33.43 16.19 20.11
CA TYR A 225 32.72 16.84 21.24
C TYR A 225 32.82 18.34 21.11
N TYR A 226 31.69 19.06 21.22
CA TYR A 226 31.53 20.49 20.93
C TYR A 226 30.90 21.19 22.11
N ASN A 227 31.05 22.52 22.17
CA ASN A 227 30.51 23.30 23.27
C ASN A 227 29.02 23.64 23.09
N THR A 228 28.53 23.65 21.85
CA THR A 228 27.13 23.91 21.53
C THR A 228 26.50 22.82 20.69
N PRO A 229 25.16 22.63 20.76
CA PRO A 229 24.45 21.66 19.90
C PRO A 229 24.60 21.99 18.41
N ASN A 230 24.66 23.28 18.05
CA ASN A 230 24.77 23.74 16.68
C ASN A 230 26.13 23.37 16.06
N GLU A 231 27.24 23.59 16.80
CA GLU A 231 28.57 23.15 16.33
C GLU A 231 28.60 21.63 16.07
N ALA A 232 28.06 20.85 17.00
CA ALA A 232 27.98 19.38 16.82
C ALA A 232 27.11 19.01 15.61
N PHE A 233 26.00 19.71 15.41
CA PHE A 233 25.11 19.48 14.26
C PHE A 233 25.77 19.78 12.92
N GLU A 234 26.50 20.88 12.79
CA GLU A 234 27.19 21.24 11.54
C GLU A 234 28.23 20.17 11.13
N VAL A 235 28.92 19.60 12.10
CA VAL A 235 29.84 18.48 11.83
C VAL A 235 29.12 17.22 11.44
N TYR A 236 28.01 16.90 12.13
CA TYR A 236 27.15 15.78 11.77
C TYR A 236 26.55 15.93 10.37
N LYS A 237 26.02 17.12 10.05
CA LYS A 237 25.41 17.43 8.74
C LYS A 237 26.39 17.10 7.61
N ARG A 238 27.59 17.69 7.64
CA ARG A 238 28.64 17.46 6.62
C ARG A 238 28.99 15.98 6.49
N ALA A 239 29.27 15.31 7.61
CA ALA A 239 29.61 13.89 7.60
C ALA A 239 28.49 13.00 7.11
N LYS A 240 27.22 13.36 7.41
CA LYS A 240 26.04 12.60 6.95
C LYS A 240 25.79 12.77 5.45
N GLU A 241 25.87 13.99 4.94
CA GLU A 241 25.72 14.28 3.51
C GLU A 241 26.84 13.63 2.68
N GLU A 242 28.07 13.67 3.15
CA GLU A 242 29.19 12.96 2.54
C GLU A 242 28.97 11.44 2.52
N TYR A 243 28.58 10.86 3.64
CA TYR A 243 28.28 9.43 3.72
C TYR A 243 27.12 9.01 2.79
N ILE A 244 26.08 9.83 2.62
CA ILE A 244 25.00 9.56 1.67
C ILE A 244 25.54 9.53 0.24
N LYS A 245 26.45 10.45 -0.13
CA LYS A 245 27.09 10.48 -1.45
C LYS A 245 28.02 9.28 -1.67
N GLU A 246 28.79 8.88 -0.66
CA GLU A 246 29.60 7.66 -0.71
C GLU A 246 28.75 6.41 -1.01
N VAL A 247 27.61 6.29 -0.32
CA VAL A 247 26.65 5.18 -0.57
C VAL A 247 26.04 5.29 -1.96
N ALA A 248 25.68 6.49 -2.41
CA ALA A 248 25.15 6.69 -3.76
C ALA A 248 26.17 6.24 -4.83
N ASP A 249 27.44 6.61 -4.68
CA ASP A 249 28.53 6.24 -5.61
C ASP A 249 28.79 4.72 -5.60
N GLU A 250 28.71 4.08 -4.42
CA GLU A 250 28.85 2.62 -4.31
C GLU A 250 27.80 1.85 -5.11
N TYR A 251 26.57 2.41 -5.19
CA TYR A 251 25.44 1.73 -5.86
C TYR A 251 24.98 2.41 -7.16
N LYS A 252 25.72 3.39 -7.71
CA LYS A 252 25.34 4.22 -8.87
C LYS A 252 24.91 3.44 -10.11
N ASP A 253 25.51 2.28 -10.35
CA ASP A 253 25.26 1.45 -11.54
C ASP A 253 24.08 0.47 -11.32
N ILE A 254 23.49 0.44 -10.11
CA ILE A 254 22.46 -0.52 -9.70
C ILE A 254 21.15 0.20 -9.36
N ILE A 255 21.23 1.38 -8.76
CA ILE A 255 20.04 2.17 -8.38
C ILE A 255 19.56 3.05 -9.56
N PRO A 256 18.24 3.40 -9.61
CA PRO A 256 17.73 4.36 -10.58
C PRO A 256 18.48 5.69 -10.50
N VAL A 257 18.67 6.33 -11.67
CA VAL A 257 19.39 7.62 -11.78
C VAL A 257 18.71 8.73 -10.98
N GLU A 258 17.39 8.68 -10.83
CA GLU A 258 16.60 9.61 -10.02
C GLU A 258 16.91 9.45 -8.53
N LEU A 259 17.09 8.21 -8.05
CA LEU A 259 17.50 7.95 -6.68
C LEU A 259 18.91 8.46 -6.42
N TYR A 260 19.84 8.17 -7.34
CA TYR A 260 21.21 8.65 -7.26
C TYR A 260 21.26 10.19 -7.14
N LYS A 261 20.53 10.91 -8.00
CA LYS A 261 20.43 12.38 -7.96
C LYS A 261 19.84 12.86 -6.64
N ALA A 262 18.73 12.27 -6.19
CA ALA A 262 18.09 12.63 -4.94
C ALA A 262 19.01 12.43 -3.72
N MET A 263 19.85 11.38 -3.74
CA MET A 263 20.87 11.14 -2.71
C MET A 263 21.97 12.20 -2.73
N TYR A 264 22.44 12.60 -3.91
CA TYR A 264 23.48 13.60 -4.08
C TYR A 264 23.04 15.01 -3.67
N GLU A 265 21.78 15.34 -3.91
CA GLU A 265 21.17 16.64 -3.62
C GLU A 265 20.56 16.70 -2.21
N TYR A 266 20.63 15.61 -1.45
CA TYR A 266 20.01 15.54 -0.13
C TYR A 266 20.73 16.46 0.85
N GLU A 267 19.96 17.36 1.47
CA GLU A 267 20.39 18.24 2.53
C GLU A 267 19.79 17.85 3.87
N VAL A 268 20.64 17.66 4.87
CA VAL A 268 20.24 17.44 6.27
C VAL A 268 19.81 18.78 6.88
N ASN A 269 18.60 18.80 7.44
CA ASN A 269 18.08 19.97 8.13
C ASN A 269 18.15 19.77 9.65
N ILE A 270 18.40 20.83 10.40
CA ILE A 270 18.49 20.79 11.87
C ILE A 270 17.18 20.29 12.51
N ASN A 271 16.06 20.49 11.84
CA ASN A 271 14.73 20.09 12.28
C ASN A 271 14.30 18.70 11.72
N ASP A 272 15.18 17.98 11.01
CA ASP A 272 14.89 16.65 10.46
C ASP A 272 14.61 15.59 11.52
#